data_0f31bff19f8abfb0555779b33353b7b5
#
_entry.id   0f31bff19f8abfb0555779b33353b7b5
#
_cell.length_a   1.000
_cell.length_b   1.000
_cell.length_c   1.000
_cell.angle_alpha   90.00
_cell.angle_beta   90.00
_cell.angle_gamma   90.00
#
_symmetry.space_group_name_H-M   'P 1'
#
loop_
_entity.id
_entity.type
_entity.pdbx_description
1 polymer ?
#
loop_
_entity_poly.entity_id
_entity_poly.type
_entity_poly.pdbx_seq_one_letter_code
_entity_poly.pdbx_strand_id
1 'polypeptide(L)'
;MPPQPSPTNAPGGPLWIYDYDGDGTSDVGIYHGSSGLWAIRAVTRIYFGGSMDDPVPGDYDGDGTTDIGIFRSAAGLWAMRGVSRVYFGSSSDLPQPGDYDGDGSCDVGIFRGASGLWAIRGVTRIYFGGVTDEPVPGYFNGAGAKNIGIFRPTYGLWAIRSVTRVYFGGSLDDTVPGDYNGSGSWDIGIFRSTAGLWAVRGVSRTYFGSAFDLPVPGDYAGTGTDAVGIFRGTSGLWAVRGITRAYYGSSGDVPVTR
;
A
#
# COMPACT_ATOMS: atom_id res chain seq x y z
N MET A 1 29.38 0.48 21.74
CA MET A 1 28.08 1.02 22.09
C MET A 1 27.13 -0.16 22.21
N PRO A 2 26.33 -0.29 23.26
CA PRO A 2 25.28 -1.29 23.27
C PRO A 2 24.24 -0.94 22.18
N PRO A 3 23.59 -1.93 21.55
CA PRO A 3 22.54 -1.65 20.56
C PRO A 3 21.44 -0.83 21.24
N GLN A 4 20.99 0.22 20.55
CA GLN A 4 19.79 0.95 20.98
C GLN A 4 18.60 -0.03 20.95
N PRO A 5 17.73 -0.02 21.97
CA PRO A 5 16.52 -0.81 21.92
C PRO A 5 15.69 -0.31 20.72
N SER A 6 15.21 -1.26 19.91
CA SER A 6 14.23 -0.99 18.87
C SER A 6 13.08 -0.16 19.44
N PRO A 7 12.56 0.84 18.72
CA PRO A 7 11.39 1.57 19.19
C PRO A 7 10.25 0.56 19.34
N THR A 8 9.86 0.33 20.60
CA THR A 8 8.65 -0.45 20.89
C THR A 8 7.49 0.32 20.27
N ASN A 9 6.82 -0.28 19.30
CA ASN A 9 5.54 0.22 18.79
C ASN A 9 4.62 0.51 19.99
N ALA A 10 4.42 1.79 20.28
CA ALA A 10 3.42 2.19 21.25
C ALA A 10 2.04 1.74 20.72
N PRO A 11 1.15 1.20 21.56
CA PRO A 11 -0.20 0.89 21.15
C PRO A 11 -0.86 2.16 20.60
N GLY A 12 -1.07 2.26 19.27
CA GLY A 12 -1.66 3.42 18.62
C GLY A 12 -0.74 4.19 17.66
N GLY A 13 0.49 3.69 17.37
CA GLY A 13 1.33 4.26 16.29
C GLY A 13 0.78 3.90 14.91
N PRO A 14 1.13 4.67 13.85
CA PRO A 14 0.69 4.39 12.49
C PRO A 14 1.25 3.04 12.04
N LEU A 15 0.36 2.08 11.95
CA LEU A 15 0.62 0.73 11.54
C LEU A 15 0.78 0.73 10.01
N TRP A 16 1.92 0.65 9.41
CA TRP A 16 2.11 0.42 7.97
C TRP A 16 2.66 1.59 7.17
N ILE A 17 3.81 1.94 7.56
CA ILE A 17 4.80 2.52 6.69
C ILE A 17 5.51 1.35 6.02
N TYR A 18 5.87 1.47 4.75
CA TYR A 18 6.72 0.48 4.08
C TYR A 18 8.16 0.71 4.55
N ASP A 19 8.41 0.32 5.77
CA ASP A 19 9.65 0.45 6.52
C ASP A 19 10.37 -0.91 6.48
N TYR A 20 11.39 -1.01 5.63
CA TYR A 20 12.11 -2.27 5.42
C TYR A 20 13.32 -2.43 6.34
N ASP A 21 13.74 -1.36 7.05
CA ASP A 21 14.87 -1.41 7.97
C ASP A 21 14.52 -1.10 9.44
N GLY A 22 13.25 -0.77 9.70
CA GLY A 22 12.74 -0.56 11.05
C GLY A 22 13.11 0.79 11.65
N ASP A 23 13.42 1.80 10.82
CA ASP A 23 13.80 3.13 11.29
C ASP A 23 12.61 4.04 11.60
N GLY A 24 11.40 3.59 11.30
CA GLY A 24 10.14 4.33 11.52
C GLY A 24 9.77 5.27 10.37
N THR A 25 10.44 5.17 9.22
CA THR A 25 10.12 5.94 8.02
C THR A 25 9.78 5.05 6.82
N SER A 26 8.99 5.58 5.89
CA SER A 26 8.73 4.88 4.63
C SER A 26 9.97 4.90 3.73
N ASP A 27 10.36 3.74 3.23
CA ASP A 27 11.52 3.56 2.36
C ASP A 27 11.20 3.80 0.88
N VAL A 28 12.20 4.27 0.14
CA VAL A 28 12.16 4.34 -1.32
C VAL A 28 12.55 2.97 -1.89
N GLY A 29 11.59 2.28 -2.49
CA GLY A 29 11.81 0.93 -3.00
C GLY A 29 11.12 0.64 -4.32
N ILE A 30 11.73 -0.22 -5.14
CA ILE A 30 11.17 -0.68 -6.41
C ILE A 30 11.22 -2.20 -6.55
N TYR A 31 10.26 -2.73 -7.30
CA TYR A 31 10.25 -4.07 -7.83
C TYR A 31 10.36 -4.04 -9.35
N HIS A 32 11.35 -4.75 -9.89
CA HIS A 32 11.52 -4.92 -11.33
C HIS A 32 11.04 -6.30 -11.75
N GLY A 33 9.79 -6.38 -12.21
CA GLY A 33 9.10 -7.64 -12.44
C GLY A 33 9.81 -8.60 -13.39
N SER A 34 10.43 -8.11 -14.49
CA SER A 34 11.07 -9.00 -15.46
C SER A 34 12.23 -9.81 -14.87
N SER A 35 12.91 -9.30 -13.86
CA SER A 35 14.04 -9.97 -13.18
C SER A 35 13.73 -10.47 -11.78
N GLY A 36 12.61 -10.07 -11.20
CA GLY A 36 12.31 -10.31 -9.79
C GLY A 36 13.20 -9.52 -8.83
N LEU A 37 13.80 -8.41 -9.31
CA LEU A 37 14.67 -7.58 -8.49
C LEU A 37 13.83 -6.70 -7.56
N TRP A 38 14.08 -6.83 -6.27
CA TRP A 38 13.69 -5.87 -5.23
C TRP A 38 14.90 -5.01 -4.93
N ALA A 39 14.74 -3.71 -5.00
CA ALA A 39 15.77 -2.79 -4.61
C ALA A 39 15.15 -1.73 -3.69
N ILE A 40 15.56 -1.74 -2.42
CA ILE A 40 15.17 -0.79 -1.41
C ILE A 40 16.38 0.08 -1.11
N ARG A 41 16.23 1.37 -1.29
CA ARG A 41 17.34 2.34 -1.25
C ARG A 41 17.99 2.35 0.12
N ALA A 42 19.32 2.15 0.15
CA ALA A 42 20.16 2.05 1.34
C ALA A 42 19.89 0.83 2.25
N VAL A 43 18.86 0.03 1.97
CA VAL A 43 18.48 -1.13 2.80
C VAL A 43 18.91 -2.44 2.17
N THR A 44 18.36 -2.81 1.00
CA THR A 44 18.65 -4.11 0.39
C THR A 44 18.51 -4.12 -1.13
N ARG A 45 19.17 -5.11 -1.75
CA ARG A 45 19.00 -5.43 -3.17
C ARG A 45 19.04 -6.94 -3.35
N ILE A 46 17.92 -7.53 -3.71
CA ILE A 46 17.80 -8.99 -3.83
C ILE A 46 16.90 -9.37 -5.00
N TYR A 47 17.01 -10.63 -5.43
CA TYR A 47 16.13 -11.22 -6.43
C TYR A 47 15.16 -12.18 -5.75
N PHE A 48 13.86 -11.92 -5.91
CA PHE A 48 12.78 -12.76 -5.38
C PHE A 48 11.52 -12.58 -6.22
N GLY A 49 11.01 -13.66 -6.81
CA GLY A 49 9.90 -13.61 -7.76
C GLY A 49 10.35 -13.48 -9.21
N GLY A 50 9.49 -12.94 -10.05
CA GLY A 50 9.74 -12.76 -11.50
C GLY A 50 8.56 -12.13 -12.23
N SER A 51 8.53 -12.24 -13.55
CA SER A 51 7.61 -11.50 -14.44
C SER A 51 6.12 -11.87 -14.30
N MET A 52 5.80 -12.93 -13.57
CA MET A 52 4.42 -13.39 -13.33
C MET A 52 3.99 -13.18 -11.88
N ASP A 53 4.73 -12.41 -11.14
CA ASP A 53 4.52 -12.20 -9.72
C ASP A 53 4.20 -10.73 -9.45
N ASP A 54 3.16 -10.49 -8.66
CA ASP A 54 2.84 -9.17 -8.14
C ASP A 54 3.58 -8.98 -6.81
N PRO A 55 4.23 -7.80 -6.58
CA PRO A 55 4.81 -7.50 -5.29
C PRO A 55 3.70 -7.31 -4.24
N VAL A 56 3.87 -7.95 -3.10
CA VAL A 56 2.96 -7.87 -1.96
C VAL A 56 3.76 -7.68 -0.67
N PRO A 57 4.42 -6.52 -0.52
CA PRO A 57 5.14 -6.23 0.71
C PRO A 57 4.19 -6.12 1.92
N GLY A 58 4.69 -6.43 3.11
CA GLY A 58 3.95 -6.34 4.37
C GLY A 58 4.76 -6.95 5.50
N ASP A 59 4.46 -6.62 6.73
CA ASP A 59 5.06 -7.23 7.92
C ASP A 59 4.29 -8.52 8.25
N TYR A 60 4.73 -9.66 7.70
CA TYR A 60 4.01 -10.94 7.81
C TYR A 60 4.39 -11.77 9.04
N ASP A 61 5.46 -11.42 9.73
CA ASP A 61 5.88 -12.10 10.95
C ASP A 61 5.72 -11.23 12.22
N GLY A 62 5.28 -9.98 12.06
CA GLY A 62 4.96 -9.08 13.15
C GLY A 62 6.19 -8.50 13.86
N ASP A 63 7.35 -8.47 13.18
CA ASP A 63 8.59 -7.96 13.78
C ASP A 63 8.74 -6.43 13.68
N GLY A 64 7.81 -5.78 12.98
CA GLY A 64 7.78 -4.33 12.77
C GLY A 64 8.50 -3.87 11.53
N THR A 65 9.08 -4.77 10.73
CA THR A 65 9.71 -4.46 9.46
C THR A 65 8.90 -5.00 8.28
N THR A 66 9.00 -4.34 7.13
CA THR A 66 8.29 -4.78 5.92
C THR A 66 9.02 -5.94 5.25
N ASP A 67 8.36 -7.09 5.14
CA ASP A 67 8.87 -8.25 4.43
C ASP A 67 8.71 -8.12 2.92
N ILE A 68 9.63 -8.75 2.21
CA ILE A 68 9.56 -8.93 0.77
C ILE A 68 8.65 -10.12 0.45
N GLY A 69 7.52 -9.84 -0.20
CA GLY A 69 6.51 -10.82 -0.58
C GLY A 69 6.10 -10.75 -2.04
N ILE A 70 5.76 -11.88 -2.63
CA ILE A 70 5.17 -11.97 -3.97
C ILE A 70 3.89 -12.79 -3.96
N PHE A 71 2.98 -12.41 -4.86
CA PHE A 71 1.80 -13.18 -5.21
C PHE A 71 1.87 -13.63 -6.66
N ARG A 72 1.84 -14.96 -6.89
CA ARG A 72 1.73 -15.55 -8.21
C ARG A 72 0.29 -15.99 -8.46
N SER A 73 -0.46 -15.16 -9.15
CA SER A 73 -1.91 -15.33 -9.34
C SER A 73 -2.25 -16.66 -10.03
N ALA A 74 -1.50 -17.08 -11.05
CA ALA A 74 -1.73 -18.32 -11.77
C ALA A 74 -1.75 -19.58 -10.87
N ALA A 75 -1.02 -19.53 -9.76
CA ALA A 75 -0.95 -20.64 -8.79
C ALA A 75 -1.66 -20.35 -7.47
N GLY A 76 -2.13 -19.11 -7.27
CA GLY A 76 -2.58 -18.65 -5.95
C GLY A 76 -1.46 -18.70 -4.91
N LEU A 77 -0.19 -18.60 -5.33
CA LEU A 77 0.95 -18.73 -4.45
C LEU A 77 1.31 -17.37 -3.86
N TRP A 78 1.33 -17.30 -2.55
CA TRP A 78 1.97 -16.25 -1.76
C TRP A 78 3.30 -16.77 -1.25
N ALA A 79 4.37 -16.03 -1.46
CA ALA A 79 5.67 -16.36 -0.90
C ALA A 79 6.25 -15.10 -0.23
N MET A 80 6.48 -15.17 1.07
CA MET A 80 7.10 -14.16 1.89
C MET A 80 8.49 -14.63 2.25
N ARG A 81 9.49 -13.86 1.83
CA ARG A 81 10.89 -14.26 1.89
C ARG A 81 11.37 -14.40 3.32
N GLY A 82 11.83 -15.60 3.69
CA GLY A 82 12.27 -15.91 5.05
C GLY A 82 11.17 -16.20 6.05
N VAL A 83 9.91 -15.87 5.72
CA VAL A 83 8.77 -15.99 6.64
C VAL A 83 7.93 -17.22 6.32
N SER A 84 7.24 -17.25 5.18
CA SER A 84 6.32 -18.35 4.87
C SER A 84 6.00 -18.48 3.38
N ARG A 85 5.28 -19.58 3.06
CA ARG A 85 4.74 -19.85 1.73
C ARG A 85 3.37 -20.50 1.87
N VAL A 86 2.37 -19.89 1.24
CA VAL A 86 0.98 -20.41 1.30
C VAL A 86 0.31 -20.34 -0.06
N TYR A 87 -0.70 -21.20 -0.28
CA TYR A 87 -1.55 -21.15 -1.45
C TYR A 87 -2.92 -20.63 -1.06
N PHE A 88 -3.30 -19.48 -1.63
CA PHE A 88 -4.57 -18.83 -1.34
C PHE A 88 -4.96 -17.89 -2.49
N GLY A 89 -6.17 -18.07 -3.01
CA GLY A 89 -6.64 -17.31 -4.17
C GLY A 89 -6.44 -18.05 -5.50
N SER A 90 -6.58 -17.32 -6.59
CA SER A 90 -6.54 -17.82 -7.97
C SER A 90 -6.17 -16.70 -8.95
N SER A 91 -6.11 -17.03 -10.25
CA SER A 91 -5.69 -16.09 -11.31
C SER A 91 -6.59 -14.87 -11.52
N SER A 92 -7.81 -14.89 -10.99
CA SER A 92 -8.77 -13.77 -11.08
C SER A 92 -8.82 -12.91 -9.82
N ASP A 93 -7.99 -13.21 -8.85
CA ASP A 93 -7.99 -12.53 -7.56
C ASP A 93 -6.91 -11.44 -7.51
N LEU A 94 -7.25 -10.30 -6.94
CA LEU A 94 -6.31 -9.24 -6.63
C LEU A 94 -5.78 -9.43 -5.22
N PRO A 95 -4.45 -9.45 -5.00
CA PRO A 95 -3.89 -9.56 -3.66
C PRO A 95 -4.23 -8.32 -2.84
N GLN A 96 -4.61 -8.54 -1.60
CA GLN A 96 -4.96 -7.49 -0.64
C GLN A 96 -4.34 -7.81 0.72
N PRO A 97 -3.02 -7.68 0.85
CA PRO A 97 -2.36 -7.89 2.14
C PRO A 97 -2.72 -6.82 3.15
N GLY A 98 -2.68 -7.15 4.43
CA GLY A 98 -2.89 -6.20 5.53
C GLY A 98 -3.32 -6.89 6.80
N ASP A 99 -3.18 -6.21 7.91
CA ASP A 99 -3.65 -6.70 9.21
C ASP A 99 -5.17 -6.44 9.33
N TYR A 100 -5.98 -7.47 9.17
CA TYR A 100 -7.43 -7.36 9.21
C TYR A 100 -8.04 -7.79 10.53
N ASP A 101 -7.27 -8.43 11.42
CA ASP A 101 -7.71 -8.82 12.75
C ASP A 101 -7.08 -7.99 13.88
N GLY A 102 -6.06 -7.19 13.57
CA GLY A 102 -5.43 -6.26 14.50
C GLY A 102 -4.38 -6.92 15.40
N ASP A 103 -3.82 -8.06 14.96
CA ASP A 103 -2.81 -8.77 15.74
C ASP A 103 -1.37 -8.24 15.54
N GLY A 104 -1.19 -7.30 14.61
CA GLY A 104 0.08 -6.67 14.30
C GLY A 104 0.82 -7.32 13.14
N SER A 105 0.34 -8.44 12.62
CA SER A 105 0.92 -9.10 11.45
C SER A 105 0.06 -8.92 10.20
N CYS A 106 0.70 -8.97 9.03
CA CYS A 106 0.03 -8.83 7.75
C CYS A 106 -0.66 -10.13 7.33
N ASP A 107 -1.97 -10.10 7.18
CA ASP A 107 -2.76 -11.22 6.68
C ASP A 107 -2.66 -11.41 5.16
N VAL A 108 -2.77 -12.65 4.74
CA VAL A 108 -2.95 -13.02 3.33
C VAL A 108 -4.41 -12.82 2.92
N GLY A 109 -4.67 -11.83 2.10
CA GLY A 109 -6.01 -11.46 1.65
C GLY A 109 -6.15 -11.34 0.14
N ILE A 110 -7.36 -11.63 -0.38
CA ILE A 110 -7.68 -11.44 -1.79
C ILE A 110 -9.03 -10.74 -1.97
N PHE A 111 -9.12 -10.00 -3.08
CA PHE A 111 -10.39 -9.49 -3.61
C PHE A 111 -10.68 -10.11 -4.98
N ARG A 112 -11.86 -10.71 -5.13
CA ARG A 112 -12.37 -11.23 -6.40
C ARG A 112 -13.45 -10.33 -6.95
N GLY A 113 -13.11 -9.45 -7.87
CA GLY A 113 -14.02 -8.44 -8.43
C GLY A 113 -15.28 -9.05 -9.06
N ALA A 114 -15.18 -10.17 -9.76
CA ALA A 114 -16.33 -10.81 -10.41
C ALA A 114 -17.49 -11.15 -9.47
N SER A 115 -17.21 -11.39 -8.20
CA SER A 115 -18.21 -11.73 -7.17
C SER A 115 -18.29 -10.73 -6.02
N GLY A 116 -17.36 -9.77 -5.94
CA GLY A 116 -17.21 -8.91 -4.78
C GLY A 116 -16.70 -9.65 -3.54
N LEU A 117 -16.07 -10.82 -3.73
CA LEU A 117 -15.57 -11.63 -2.62
C LEU A 117 -14.28 -11.04 -2.06
N TRP A 118 -14.28 -10.75 -0.78
CA TRP A 118 -13.12 -10.58 0.07
C TRP A 118 -12.89 -11.86 0.85
N ALA A 119 -11.73 -12.45 0.74
CA ALA A 119 -11.34 -13.58 1.57
C ALA A 119 -9.98 -13.26 2.21
N ILE A 120 -9.97 -13.23 3.53
CA ILE A 120 -8.78 -13.01 4.36
C ILE A 120 -8.52 -14.31 5.09
N ARG A 121 -7.36 -14.90 4.85
CA ARG A 121 -7.02 -16.23 5.33
C ARG A 121 -6.98 -16.29 6.86
N GLY A 122 -7.81 -17.18 7.43
CA GLY A 122 -7.92 -17.32 8.89
C GLY A 122 -8.82 -16.29 9.58
N VAL A 123 -9.14 -15.17 8.92
CA VAL A 123 -9.84 -14.04 9.53
C VAL A 123 -11.30 -13.94 9.08
N THR A 124 -11.57 -13.75 7.79
CA THR A 124 -12.95 -13.53 7.32
C THR A 124 -13.17 -13.88 5.85
N ARG A 125 -14.43 -14.09 5.51
CA ARG A 125 -14.90 -14.24 4.13
C ARG A 125 -16.24 -13.52 3.98
N ILE A 126 -16.27 -12.47 3.16
CA ILE A 126 -17.47 -11.67 2.95
C ILE A 126 -17.61 -11.24 1.49
N TYR A 127 -18.83 -10.82 1.11
CA TYR A 127 -19.10 -10.21 -0.19
C TYR A 127 -19.36 -8.72 -0.01
N PHE A 128 -18.52 -7.89 -0.67
CA PHE A 128 -18.62 -6.44 -0.63
C PHE A 128 -17.99 -5.81 -1.87
N GLY A 129 -18.78 -5.12 -2.68
CA GLY A 129 -18.37 -4.60 -3.97
C GLY A 129 -18.73 -5.52 -5.14
N GLY A 130 -18.08 -5.34 -6.27
CA GLY A 130 -18.32 -6.08 -7.50
C GLY A 130 -17.30 -5.77 -8.61
N VAL A 131 -17.62 -6.18 -9.84
CA VAL A 131 -16.71 -6.18 -10.99
C VAL A 131 -16.17 -4.80 -11.41
N THR A 132 -16.88 -3.73 -11.08
CA THR A 132 -16.47 -2.35 -11.40
C THR A 132 -15.81 -1.62 -10.24
N ASP A 133 -15.60 -2.32 -9.14
CA ASP A 133 -15.05 -1.73 -7.93
C ASP A 133 -13.57 -2.08 -7.78
N GLU A 134 -12.79 -1.11 -7.36
CA GLU A 134 -11.40 -1.27 -6.99
C GLU A 134 -11.31 -1.51 -5.48
N PRO A 135 -10.54 -2.50 -5.02
CA PRO A 135 -10.33 -2.70 -3.59
C PRO A 135 -9.49 -1.56 -3.01
N VAL A 136 -9.94 -0.99 -1.91
CA VAL A 136 -9.24 0.09 -1.19
C VAL A 136 -9.30 -0.17 0.32
N PRO A 137 -8.68 -1.26 0.81
CA PRO A 137 -8.60 -1.51 2.24
C PRO A 137 -7.71 -0.46 2.92
N GLY A 138 -8.00 -0.15 4.19
CA GLY A 138 -7.22 0.84 4.93
C GLY A 138 -7.67 1.01 6.38
N TYR A 139 -6.93 1.77 7.16
CA TYR A 139 -7.16 2.00 8.60
C TYR A 139 -8.11 3.18 8.85
N PHE A 140 -9.28 3.19 8.21
CA PHE A 140 -10.19 4.35 8.18
C PHE A 140 -10.90 4.65 9.50
N ASN A 141 -10.86 3.78 10.48
CA ASN A 141 -11.50 3.98 11.78
C ASN A 141 -10.53 4.10 12.97
N GLY A 142 -9.22 4.05 12.71
CA GLY A 142 -8.19 4.13 13.75
C GLY A 142 -8.19 2.98 14.76
N ALA A 143 -8.85 1.85 14.45
CA ALA A 143 -9.01 0.73 15.37
C ALA A 143 -7.90 -0.33 15.32
N GLY A 144 -6.79 -0.05 14.64
CA GLY A 144 -5.65 -0.96 14.52
C GLY A 144 -5.82 -2.07 13.48
N ALA A 145 -7.03 -2.38 13.04
CA ALA A 145 -7.29 -3.37 12.00
C ALA A 145 -7.72 -2.71 10.67
N LYS A 146 -7.28 -3.27 9.55
CA LYS A 146 -7.65 -2.80 8.21
C LYS A 146 -9.13 -2.99 7.93
N ASN A 147 -9.81 -1.93 7.54
CA ASN A 147 -11.19 -1.97 7.08
C ASN A 147 -11.26 -2.43 5.62
N ILE A 148 -12.24 -3.27 5.31
CA ILE A 148 -12.57 -3.62 3.94
C ILE A 148 -13.26 -2.44 3.28
N GLY A 149 -12.72 -2.01 2.12
CA GLY A 149 -13.22 -0.86 1.39
C GLY A 149 -13.17 -1.07 -0.12
N ILE A 150 -14.08 -0.39 -0.82
CA ILE A 150 -14.07 -0.32 -2.28
C ILE A 150 -14.20 1.13 -2.77
N PHE A 151 -13.59 1.38 -3.91
CA PHE A 151 -13.82 2.57 -4.71
C PHE A 151 -14.51 2.19 -6.01
N ARG A 152 -15.57 2.91 -6.38
CA ARG A 152 -16.24 2.78 -7.67
C ARG A 152 -15.96 3.98 -8.54
N PRO A 153 -15.00 3.92 -9.47
CA PRO A 153 -14.54 5.08 -10.25
C PRO A 153 -15.64 5.78 -11.01
N THR A 154 -16.60 5.03 -11.58
CA THR A 154 -17.71 5.58 -12.37
C THR A 154 -18.51 6.66 -11.66
N TYR A 155 -18.61 6.55 -10.34
CA TYR A 155 -19.39 7.48 -9.50
C TYR A 155 -18.53 8.24 -8.48
N GLY A 156 -17.23 7.93 -8.38
CA GLY A 156 -16.40 8.42 -7.29
C GLY A 156 -16.87 7.92 -5.92
N LEU A 157 -17.52 6.75 -5.87
CA LEU A 157 -18.06 6.21 -4.63
C LEU A 157 -16.98 5.47 -3.86
N TRP A 158 -16.71 5.93 -2.65
CA TRP A 158 -15.99 5.21 -1.61
C TRP A 158 -16.99 4.55 -0.69
N ALA A 159 -16.88 3.26 -0.49
CA ALA A 159 -17.63 2.54 0.51
C ALA A 159 -16.66 1.75 1.39
N ILE A 160 -16.55 2.16 2.63
CA ILE A 160 -15.71 1.50 3.64
C ILE A 160 -16.65 0.80 4.63
N ARG A 161 -16.56 -0.52 4.65
CA ARG A 161 -17.49 -1.36 5.39
C ARG A 161 -17.52 -1.00 6.88
N SER A 162 -18.71 -0.75 7.41
CA SER A 162 -18.99 -0.35 8.80
C SER A 162 -18.36 0.99 9.23
N VAL A 163 -17.79 1.76 8.30
CA VAL A 163 -17.18 3.06 8.60
C VAL A 163 -17.88 4.20 7.88
N THR A 164 -17.86 4.23 6.54
CA THR A 164 -18.42 5.36 5.79
C THR A 164 -18.82 5.00 4.35
N ARG A 165 -19.68 5.84 3.79
CA ARG A 165 -20.03 5.83 2.37
C ARG A 165 -20.10 7.27 1.88
N VAL A 166 -19.21 7.65 0.96
CA VAL A 166 -19.12 9.03 0.44
C VAL A 166 -18.79 9.04 -1.04
N TYR A 167 -19.07 10.16 -1.70
CA TYR A 167 -18.70 10.40 -3.09
C TYR A 167 -17.53 11.39 -3.12
N PHE A 168 -16.41 10.99 -3.72
CA PHE A 168 -15.21 11.82 -3.84
C PHE A 168 -14.32 11.31 -4.95
N GLY A 169 -13.98 12.16 -5.91
CA GLY A 169 -13.22 11.78 -7.10
C GLY A 169 -14.09 11.23 -8.23
N GLY A 170 -13.49 10.46 -9.13
CA GLY A 170 -14.14 9.88 -10.29
C GLY A 170 -13.20 8.98 -11.12
N SER A 171 -13.58 8.68 -12.36
CA SER A 171 -12.91 7.69 -13.21
C SER A 171 -11.51 8.09 -13.73
N LEU A 172 -11.06 9.30 -13.46
CA LEU A 172 -9.72 9.79 -13.83
C LEU A 172 -8.79 9.88 -12.61
N ASP A 173 -9.23 9.36 -11.49
CA ASP A 173 -8.52 9.52 -10.22
C ASP A 173 -8.02 8.16 -9.72
N ASP A 174 -6.76 8.11 -9.32
CA ASP A 174 -6.20 7.03 -8.54
C ASP A 174 -6.55 7.23 -7.06
N THR A 175 -6.88 6.16 -6.36
CA THR A 175 -7.10 6.22 -4.92
C THR A 175 -5.78 6.34 -4.17
N VAL A 176 -5.69 7.25 -3.23
CA VAL A 176 -4.52 7.48 -2.38
C VAL A 176 -4.95 7.66 -0.92
N PRO A 177 -5.57 6.63 -0.31
CA PRO A 177 -5.90 6.70 1.10
C PRO A 177 -4.62 6.75 1.94
N GLY A 178 -4.67 7.44 3.10
CA GLY A 178 -3.55 7.59 4.02
C GLY A 178 -3.88 8.54 5.15
N ASP A 179 -3.04 8.58 6.19
CA ASP A 179 -3.21 9.54 7.30
C ASP A 179 -2.45 10.84 7.01
N TYR A 180 -3.09 11.77 6.32
CA TYR A 180 -2.47 13.04 5.93
C TYR A 180 -2.58 14.13 7.00
N ASN A 181 -3.28 13.87 8.09
CA ASN A 181 -3.53 14.85 9.15
C ASN A 181 -3.02 14.42 10.52
N GLY A 182 -2.45 13.19 10.66
CA GLY A 182 -1.91 12.66 11.90
C GLY A 182 -2.97 12.27 12.91
N SER A 183 -4.19 11.92 12.44
CA SER A 183 -5.29 11.54 13.33
C SER A 183 -5.22 10.09 13.82
N GLY A 184 -4.35 9.27 13.24
CA GLY A 184 -4.29 7.83 13.45
C GLY A 184 -5.34 7.06 12.63
N SER A 185 -6.10 7.75 11.78
CA SER A 185 -7.03 7.13 10.83
C SER A 185 -6.79 7.62 9.41
N TRP A 186 -6.99 6.73 8.44
CA TRP A 186 -6.76 7.08 7.05
C TRP A 186 -7.85 7.98 6.49
N ASP A 187 -7.40 9.03 5.81
CA ASP A 187 -8.23 9.94 5.06
C ASP A 187 -8.55 9.39 3.67
N ILE A 188 -9.69 9.79 3.13
CA ILE A 188 -10.06 9.51 1.74
C ILE A 188 -9.34 10.50 0.83
N GLY A 189 -8.43 9.99 0.00
CA GLY A 189 -7.61 10.78 -0.91
C GLY A 189 -7.67 10.28 -2.35
N ILE A 190 -7.54 11.22 -3.30
CA ILE A 190 -7.39 10.91 -4.72
C ILE A 190 -6.20 11.66 -5.33
N PHE A 191 -5.59 11.02 -6.33
CA PHE A 191 -4.61 11.64 -7.21
C PHE A 191 -5.13 11.65 -8.64
N ARG A 192 -5.22 12.84 -9.25
CA ARG A 192 -5.54 13.01 -10.66
C ARG A 192 -4.27 13.29 -11.44
N SER A 193 -3.70 12.28 -12.05
CA SER A 193 -2.42 12.38 -12.75
C SER A 193 -2.42 13.43 -13.85
N THR A 194 -3.49 13.52 -14.64
CA THR A 194 -3.62 14.51 -15.74
C THR A 194 -3.43 15.96 -15.31
N ALA A 195 -3.68 16.26 -14.03
CA ALA A 195 -3.54 17.61 -13.46
C ALA A 195 -2.45 17.70 -12.39
N GLY A 196 -1.85 16.56 -11.99
CA GLY A 196 -0.99 16.49 -10.81
C GLY A 196 -1.75 16.88 -9.52
N LEU A 197 -3.08 16.70 -9.50
CA LEU A 197 -3.92 17.11 -8.37
C LEU A 197 -3.99 16.00 -7.33
N TRP A 198 -3.57 16.31 -6.12
CA TRP A 198 -3.87 15.56 -4.91
C TRP A 198 -5.01 16.25 -4.18
N ALA A 199 -6.07 15.53 -3.90
CA ALA A 199 -7.15 16.01 -3.07
C ALA A 199 -7.43 15.00 -1.96
N VAL A 200 -7.31 15.45 -0.71
CA VAL A 200 -7.60 14.68 0.49
C VAL A 200 -8.82 15.29 1.15
N ARG A 201 -9.87 14.50 1.26
CA ARG A 201 -11.20 14.96 1.66
C ARG A 201 -11.21 15.54 3.07
N GLY A 202 -11.57 16.83 3.18
CA GLY A 202 -11.59 17.54 4.46
C GLY A 202 -10.22 17.96 5.00
N VAL A 203 -9.13 17.59 4.34
CA VAL A 203 -7.75 17.84 4.81
C VAL A 203 -7.02 18.84 3.92
N SER A 204 -6.80 18.47 2.64
CA SER A 204 -5.96 19.28 1.77
C SER A 204 -6.29 19.15 0.29
N ARG A 205 -5.80 20.14 -0.48
CA ARG A 205 -5.78 20.11 -1.93
C ARG A 205 -4.48 20.73 -2.42
N THR A 206 -3.70 19.98 -3.17
CA THR A 206 -2.40 20.46 -3.67
C THR A 206 -2.12 19.93 -5.07
N TYR A 207 -1.24 20.63 -5.79
CA TYR A 207 -0.77 20.20 -7.11
C TYR A 207 0.68 19.75 -7.00
N PHE A 208 0.95 18.49 -7.31
CA PHE A 208 2.28 17.90 -7.26
C PHE A 208 2.34 16.67 -8.15
N GLY A 209 3.28 16.65 -9.09
CA GLY A 209 3.38 15.60 -10.10
C GLY A 209 2.76 15.98 -11.44
N SER A 210 2.60 15.02 -12.31
CA SER A 210 2.15 15.16 -13.69
C SER A 210 1.58 13.84 -14.26
N ALA A 211 1.19 13.86 -15.55
CA ALA A 211 0.43 12.79 -16.20
C ALA A 211 1.06 11.40 -16.24
N PHE A 212 2.31 11.23 -15.93
CA PHE A 212 3.00 9.92 -15.98
C PHE A 212 3.59 9.52 -14.64
N ASP A 213 3.18 10.21 -13.60
CA ASP A 213 3.66 9.95 -12.25
C ASP A 213 2.70 8.99 -11.54
N LEU A 214 3.27 8.03 -10.82
CA LEU A 214 2.52 7.16 -9.91
C LEU A 214 2.51 7.80 -8.53
N PRO A 215 1.37 7.85 -7.85
CA PRO A 215 1.33 8.34 -6.48
C PRO A 215 2.01 7.34 -5.53
N VAL A 216 2.84 7.84 -4.64
CA VAL A 216 3.54 7.08 -3.61
C VAL A 216 3.44 7.82 -2.27
N PRO A 217 2.23 7.91 -1.68
CA PRO A 217 2.09 8.47 -0.35
C PRO A 217 2.81 7.61 0.69
N GLY A 218 3.26 8.23 1.78
CA GLY A 218 3.90 7.52 2.89
C GLY A 218 4.48 8.48 3.92
N ASP A 219 4.76 7.96 5.11
CA ASP A 219 5.45 8.73 6.17
C ASP A 219 6.96 8.68 5.99
N TYR A 220 7.48 9.45 5.04
CA TYR A 220 8.92 9.54 4.76
C TYR A 220 9.71 10.39 5.78
N ALA A 221 9.04 10.96 6.76
CA ALA A 221 9.65 11.83 7.77
C ALA A 221 9.55 11.25 9.18
N GLY A 222 8.87 10.11 9.38
CA GLY A 222 8.65 9.50 10.70
C GLY A 222 7.81 10.37 11.63
N THR A 223 6.87 11.13 11.07
CA THR A 223 6.03 12.06 11.85
C THR A 223 4.66 11.50 12.20
N GLY A 224 4.33 10.31 11.71
CA GLY A 224 2.99 9.75 11.81
C GLY A 224 2.00 10.35 10.80
N THR A 225 2.50 11.11 9.81
CA THR A 225 1.66 11.70 8.75
C THR A 225 2.17 11.34 7.37
N ASP A 226 1.25 10.93 6.48
CA ASP A 226 1.60 10.63 5.10
C ASP A 226 1.89 11.92 4.31
N ALA A 227 3.00 11.90 3.61
CA ALA A 227 3.39 12.96 2.71
C ALA A 227 2.92 12.66 1.28
N VAL A 228 2.68 13.72 0.51
CA VAL A 228 2.43 13.65 -0.93
C VAL A 228 3.71 13.30 -1.66
N GLY A 229 3.74 12.14 -2.32
CA GLY A 229 4.91 11.67 -3.06
C GLY A 229 4.55 11.14 -4.45
N ILE A 230 5.47 11.25 -5.40
CA ILE A 230 5.34 10.68 -6.74
C ILE A 230 6.57 9.88 -7.15
N PHE A 231 6.33 8.83 -7.93
CA PHE A 231 7.34 8.10 -8.66
C PHE A 231 7.13 8.29 -10.16
N ARG A 232 8.18 8.72 -10.87
CA ARG A 232 8.20 8.85 -12.31
C ARG A 232 9.06 7.77 -12.93
N GLY A 233 8.44 6.70 -13.40
CA GLY A 233 9.14 5.55 -13.95
C GLY A 233 10.08 5.89 -15.12
N THR A 234 9.71 6.84 -15.99
CA THR A 234 10.55 7.23 -17.15
C THR A 234 11.93 7.75 -16.80
N SER A 235 12.10 8.28 -15.58
CA SER A 235 13.38 8.85 -15.12
C SER A 235 13.87 8.24 -13.80
N GLY A 236 13.10 7.35 -13.17
CA GLY A 236 13.36 6.86 -11.83
C GLY A 236 13.26 7.94 -10.76
N LEU A 237 12.55 9.05 -11.05
CA LEU A 237 12.42 10.15 -10.09
C LEU A 237 11.42 9.81 -9.00
N TRP A 238 11.87 9.83 -7.77
CA TRP A 238 11.06 9.93 -6.55
C TRP A 238 11.07 11.36 -6.09
N ALA A 239 9.92 11.94 -5.89
CA ALA A 239 9.80 13.26 -5.29
C ALA A 239 8.73 13.21 -4.21
N VAL A 240 9.11 13.53 -2.98
CA VAL A 240 8.22 13.65 -1.83
C VAL A 240 8.19 15.10 -1.41
N ARG A 241 7.00 15.68 -1.42
CA ARG A 241 6.81 17.14 -1.27
C ARG A 241 7.31 17.64 0.08
N GLY A 242 8.30 18.55 0.03
CA GLY A 242 8.90 19.15 1.22
C GLY A 242 9.91 18.27 1.96
N ILE A 243 10.14 17.03 1.52
CA ILE A 243 11.00 16.07 2.23
C ILE A 243 12.21 15.68 1.39
N THR A 244 12.02 15.03 0.22
CA THR A 244 13.14 14.49 -0.53
C THR A 244 12.90 14.48 -2.03
N ARG A 245 14.00 14.39 -2.78
CA ARG A 245 14.03 14.15 -4.22
C ARG A 245 15.21 13.23 -4.51
N ALA A 246 14.93 12.08 -5.11
CA ALA A 246 15.94 11.09 -5.43
C ALA A 246 15.68 10.47 -6.80
N TYR A 247 16.72 9.93 -7.42
CA TYR A 247 16.60 9.12 -8.63
C TYR A 247 16.93 7.68 -8.26
N TYR A 248 15.92 6.81 -8.37
CA TYR A 248 16.04 5.40 -8.01
C TYR A 248 15.01 4.57 -8.77
N GLY A 249 15.49 3.60 -9.53
CA GLY A 249 14.67 2.84 -10.47
C GLY A 249 14.68 3.37 -11.89
N SER A 250 13.81 2.81 -12.71
CA SER A 250 13.73 3.07 -14.17
C SER A 250 12.34 2.74 -14.71
N SER A 251 12.17 2.85 -16.03
CA SER A 251 10.93 2.41 -16.68
C SER A 251 10.76 0.89 -16.54
N GLY A 252 9.54 0.46 -16.21
CA GLY A 252 9.22 -0.94 -15.93
C GLY A 252 9.35 -1.35 -14.46
N ASP A 253 9.84 -0.45 -13.62
CA ASP A 253 9.83 -0.65 -12.17
C ASP A 253 8.48 -0.24 -11.56
N VAL A 254 8.06 -0.98 -10.55
CA VAL A 254 6.87 -0.70 -9.75
C VAL A 254 7.33 -0.25 -8.36
N PRO A 255 6.85 0.90 -7.85
CA PRO A 255 7.14 1.28 -6.48
C PRO A 255 6.54 0.27 -5.49
N VAL A 256 7.30 -0.09 -4.46
CA VAL A 256 6.89 -1.05 -3.43
C VAL A 256 6.70 -0.36 -2.09
N THR A 257 6.00 0.75 -2.15
CA THR A 257 5.68 1.64 -1.03
C THR A 257 4.19 1.98 -0.99
N ARG A 258 3.36 1.10 -1.60
CA ARG A 258 1.91 1.29 -1.69
C ARG A 258 1.15 -0.02 -1.61
#